data_5b7f1d6553fcb0388102706cfaa859c6
#
_entry.id   5b7f1d6553fcb0388102706cfaa859c6
#
_cell.length_a   1.000
_cell.length_b   1.000
_cell.length_c   1.000
_cell.angle_alpha   90.00
_cell.angle_beta   90.00
_cell.angle_gamma   90.00
#
_symmetry.space_group_name_H-M   'P 1'
#
loop_
_entity.id
_entity.type
_entity.pdbx_description
1 polymer ?
#
loop_
_entity_poly.entity_id
_entity_poly.type
_entity_poly.pdbx_seq_one_letter_code
_entity_poly.pdbx_strand_id
1 'polypeptide(L)'
;MIPGVNEKEQKIIESILTKYRDKYSFFYYGSRAKGDFSKPSDLDLLVKGQDEMPIEIFAQLRREFDESWLPFVTDLHDFHRMTEQFYQLIEPTLVDVFEAK
;
A
#
# COMPACT_ATOMS: atom_id res chain seq x y z
N MET A 1 2.71 -11.27 6.16
CA MET A 1 3.73 -10.29 5.77
C MET A 1 3.72 -10.12 4.27
N ILE A 2 4.02 -8.94 3.80
CA ILE A 2 4.03 -8.69 2.35
C ILE A 2 5.13 -9.54 1.71
N PRO A 3 4.82 -10.29 0.64
CA PRO A 3 5.83 -11.12 -0.02
C PRO A 3 7.03 -10.29 -0.51
N GLY A 4 8.23 -10.81 -0.30
CA GLY A 4 9.44 -10.15 -0.73
C GLY A 4 9.93 -9.04 0.20
N VAL A 5 9.23 -8.84 1.32
CA VAL A 5 9.55 -7.79 2.29
C VAL A 5 10.05 -8.50 3.54
N ASN A 6 11.21 -8.10 4.04
CA ASN A 6 11.72 -8.70 5.26
C ASN A 6 11.06 -8.06 6.49
N GLU A 7 11.35 -8.60 7.67
CA GLU A 7 10.69 -8.14 8.88
C GLU A 7 10.96 -6.67 9.17
N LYS A 8 12.17 -6.22 8.93
CA LYS A 8 12.52 -4.82 9.16
C LYS A 8 11.77 -3.90 8.21
N GLU A 9 11.68 -4.29 6.95
CA GLU A 9 10.95 -3.50 5.95
C GLU A 9 9.45 -3.48 6.25
N GLN A 10 8.90 -4.62 6.68
CA GLN A 10 7.50 -4.69 7.06
C GLN A 10 7.20 -3.72 8.21
N LYS A 11 8.09 -3.63 9.19
CA LYS A 11 7.92 -2.71 10.31
C LYS A 11 7.95 -1.25 9.86
N ILE A 12 8.79 -0.93 8.89
CA ILE A 12 8.83 0.43 8.34
C ILE A 12 7.48 0.76 7.70
N ILE A 13 6.97 -0.14 6.88
CA ILE A 13 5.68 0.06 6.22
C ILE A 13 4.57 0.24 7.25
N GLU A 14 4.52 -0.66 8.23
CA GLU A 14 3.46 -0.60 9.24
C GLU A 14 3.57 0.66 10.09
N SER A 15 4.78 1.09 10.43
CA SER A 15 4.92 2.28 11.26
C SER A 15 4.45 3.54 10.53
N ILE A 16 4.65 3.61 9.22
CA ILE A 16 4.16 4.72 8.44
C ILE A 16 2.63 4.70 8.40
N LEU A 17 2.04 3.54 8.10
CA LEU A 17 0.60 3.44 7.88
C LEU A 17 -0.21 3.47 9.18
N THR A 18 0.37 3.08 10.29
CA THR A 18 -0.34 3.03 11.57
C THR A 18 -0.96 4.38 11.95
N LYS A 19 -0.30 5.46 11.57
CA LYS A 19 -0.79 6.80 11.89
C LYS A 19 -2.13 7.12 11.23
N TYR A 20 -2.50 6.37 10.21
CA TYR A 20 -3.71 6.65 9.42
C TYR A 20 -4.77 5.55 9.56
N ARG A 21 -4.51 4.53 10.37
CA ARG A 21 -5.38 3.35 10.43
C ARG A 21 -6.77 3.62 11.01
N ASP A 22 -6.91 4.67 11.77
CA ASP A 22 -8.22 4.97 12.39
C ASP A 22 -9.25 5.41 11.34
N LYS A 23 -8.80 5.88 10.18
CA LYS A 23 -9.71 6.35 9.14
C LYS A 23 -9.58 5.61 7.83
N TYR A 24 -8.49 4.86 7.64
CA TYR A 24 -8.22 4.22 6.35
C TYR A 24 -7.77 2.80 6.55
N SER A 25 -8.10 1.95 5.58
CA SER A 25 -7.54 0.61 5.46
C SER A 25 -6.51 0.63 4.36
N PHE A 26 -5.53 -0.27 4.44
CA PHE A 26 -4.43 -0.33 3.49
C PHE A 26 -4.27 -1.75 2.97
N PHE A 27 -4.19 -1.87 1.66
CA PHE A 27 -4.06 -3.18 1.01
C PHE A 27 -2.90 -3.14 0.03
N TYR A 28 -2.24 -4.28 -0.18
CA TYR A 28 -1.30 -4.38 -1.28
C TYR A 28 -1.92 -5.29 -2.34
N TYR A 29 -1.46 -5.11 -3.58
CA TYR A 29 -1.99 -5.86 -4.70
C TYR A 29 -0.92 -5.95 -5.78
N GLY A 30 -1.26 -6.49 -6.93
CA GLY A 30 -0.35 -6.58 -8.05
C GLY A 30 0.58 -7.78 -7.94
N SER A 31 1.78 -7.65 -8.48
CA SER A 31 2.69 -8.78 -8.59
C SER A 31 3.06 -9.38 -7.24
N ARG A 32 3.22 -8.56 -6.20
CA ARG A 32 3.56 -9.07 -4.88
C ARG A 32 2.44 -9.89 -4.28
N ALA A 33 1.19 -9.46 -4.47
CA ALA A 33 0.04 -10.21 -3.97
C ALA A 33 -0.10 -11.55 -4.67
N LYS A 34 0.29 -11.61 -5.94
CA LYS A 34 0.23 -12.85 -6.70
C LYS A 34 1.43 -13.76 -6.47
N GLY A 35 2.46 -13.25 -5.79
CA GLY A 35 3.69 -14.01 -5.60
C GLY A 35 4.57 -14.04 -6.84
N ASP A 36 4.20 -13.30 -7.87
CA ASP A 36 4.91 -13.28 -9.15
C ASP A 36 5.65 -11.96 -9.28
N PHE A 37 6.73 -11.83 -8.55
CA PHE A 37 7.50 -10.58 -8.55
C PHE A 37 8.98 -10.88 -8.55
N SER A 38 9.75 -9.89 -9.01
CA SER A 38 11.20 -9.94 -8.90
C SER A 38 11.64 -8.71 -8.12
N LYS A 39 12.76 -8.80 -7.44
CA LYS A 39 13.31 -7.63 -6.77
C LYS A 39 14.07 -6.79 -7.77
N PRO A 40 13.93 -5.49 -7.76
CA PRO A 40 13.19 -4.66 -6.81
C PRO A 40 11.82 -4.23 -7.35
N SER A 41 10.87 -5.14 -7.40
CA SER A 41 9.53 -4.80 -7.87
C SER A 41 8.89 -3.73 -7.00
N ASP A 42 8.08 -2.86 -7.62
CA ASP A 42 7.35 -1.84 -6.89
C ASP A 42 6.33 -2.48 -5.96
N LEU A 43 6.02 -1.79 -4.88
CA LEU A 43 4.97 -2.21 -3.98
C LEU A 43 3.73 -1.36 -4.27
N ASP A 44 2.67 -1.99 -4.73
CA ASP A 44 1.41 -1.30 -5.03
C ASP A 44 0.52 -1.31 -3.79
N LEU A 45 0.17 -0.14 -3.29
CA LEU A 45 -0.67 0.02 -2.11
C LEU A 45 -1.96 0.76 -2.44
N LEU A 46 -3.06 0.27 -1.90
CA LEU A 46 -4.36 0.91 -2.01
C LEU A 46 -4.75 1.51 -0.66
N VAL A 47 -5.14 2.78 -0.66
CA VAL A 47 -5.68 3.47 0.50
C VAL A 47 -7.19 3.48 0.34
N LYS A 48 -7.92 2.95 1.31
CA LYS A 48 -9.37 2.87 1.21
C LYS A 48 -10.01 3.35 2.50
N GLY A 49 -10.69 4.47 2.43
CA GLY A 49 -11.45 5.02 3.55
C GLY A 49 -12.89 5.26 3.16
N GLN A 50 -13.63 5.89 4.03
CA GLN A 50 -15.02 6.23 3.74
C GLN A 50 -15.08 7.27 2.63
N ASP A 51 -14.15 8.23 2.65
CA ASP A 51 -14.04 9.27 1.63
C ASP A 51 -12.63 9.28 1.09
N GLU A 52 -12.41 10.02 -0.01
CA GLU A 52 -11.06 10.12 -0.55
C GLU A 52 -10.15 10.84 0.45
N MET A 53 -8.90 10.46 0.45
CA MET A 53 -7.93 11.07 1.35
C MET A 53 -7.64 12.49 0.87
N PRO A 54 -7.65 13.49 1.77
CA PRO A 54 -7.28 14.85 1.37
C PRO A 54 -5.92 14.87 0.69
N ILE A 55 -5.79 15.70 -0.34
CA ILE A 55 -4.59 15.67 -1.18
C ILE A 55 -3.32 15.98 -0.38
N GLU A 56 -3.43 16.85 0.62
CA GLU A 56 -2.27 17.19 1.45
C GLU A 56 -1.81 16.01 2.28
N ILE A 57 -2.76 15.22 2.78
CA ILE A 57 -2.44 14.06 3.58
C ILE A 57 -1.89 12.95 2.68
N PHE A 58 -2.46 12.79 1.50
CA PHE A 58 -1.97 11.82 0.55
C PHE A 58 -0.52 12.13 0.14
N ALA A 59 -0.23 13.42 -0.10
CA ALA A 59 1.12 13.84 -0.45
C ALA A 59 2.10 13.61 0.70
N GLN A 60 1.65 13.83 1.94
CA GLN A 60 2.48 13.59 3.11
C GLN A 60 2.81 12.12 3.26
N LEU A 61 1.80 11.25 3.09
CA LEU A 61 1.99 9.81 3.17
C LEU A 61 2.98 9.35 2.11
N ARG A 62 2.84 9.85 0.88
CA ARG A 62 3.73 9.53 -0.21
C ARG A 62 5.16 9.94 0.10
N ARG A 63 5.34 11.13 0.67
CA ARG A 63 6.66 11.62 1.04
C ARG A 63 7.29 10.73 2.11
N GLU A 64 6.49 10.26 3.08
CA GLU A 64 7.01 9.39 4.13
C GLU A 64 7.56 8.10 3.54
N PHE A 65 6.90 7.54 2.53
CA PHE A 65 7.42 6.36 1.86
C PHE A 65 8.68 6.69 1.05
N ASP A 66 8.67 7.82 0.33
CA ASP A 66 9.80 8.21 -0.50
C ASP A 66 11.07 8.45 0.32
N GLU A 67 10.91 8.94 1.56
CA GLU A 67 12.03 9.24 2.44
C GLU A 67 12.40 8.07 3.34
N SER A 68 11.70 6.95 3.22
CA SER A 68 11.95 5.80 4.06
C SER A 68 13.17 5.01 3.56
N TRP A 69 13.60 4.02 4.35
CA TRP A 69 14.73 3.17 4.00
C TRP A 69 14.31 1.94 3.21
N LEU A 70 13.13 1.98 2.57
CA LEU A 70 12.69 0.86 1.76
C LEU A 70 13.47 0.81 0.45
N PRO A 71 13.90 -0.38 0.03
CA PRO A 71 14.73 -0.51 -1.18
C PRO A 71 13.93 -0.59 -2.47
N PHE A 72 12.63 -0.30 -2.42
CA PHE A 72 11.77 -0.34 -3.60
C PHE A 72 10.84 0.85 -3.58
N VAL A 73 10.23 1.14 -4.73
CA VAL A 73 9.28 2.23 -4.87
C VAL A 73 7.92 1.78 -4.35
N THR A 74 7.25 2.63 -3.59
CA THR A 74 5.90 2.38 -3.14
C THR A 74 4.96 3.25 -3.97
N ASP A 75 4.02 2.60 -4.65
CA ASP A 75 3.08 3.27 -5.54
C ASP A 75 1.73 3.31 -4.83
N LEU A 76 1.30 4.50 -4.41
CA LEU A 76 0.09 4.67 -3.63
C LEU A 76 -1.08 5.06 -4.52
N HIS A 77 -2.21 4.42 -4.28
CA HIS A 77 -3.46 4.74 -5.00
C HIS A 77 -4.58 4.88 -3.99
N ASP A 78 -5.47 5.85 -4.22
CA ASP A 78 -6.64 6.07 -3.39
C ASP A 78 -7.83 5.43 -4.08
N PHE A 79 -8.56 4.57 -3.37
CA PHE A 79 -9.74 3.89 -3.90
C PHE A 79 -10.71 4.88 -4.56
N HIS A 80 -10.91 6.04 -3.94
CA HIS A 80 -11.89 7.01 -4.42
C HIS A 80 -11.40 7.82 -5.63
N ARG A 81 -10.14 7.65 -6.02
CA ARG A 81 -9.57 8.35 -7.17
C ARG A 81 -9.25 7.43 -8.33
N MET A 82 -9.55 6.13 -8.21
CA MET A 82 -9.34 5.21 -9.32
C MET A 82 -10.66 4.89 -10.00
N THR A 83 -10.59 4.39 -11.23
CA THR A 83 -11.80 4.02 -11.95
C THR A 83 -12.37 2.72 -11.39
N GLU A 84 -13.67 2.54 -11.57
CA GLU A 84 -14.32 1.33 -11.13
C GLU A 84 -13.76 0.11 -11.86
N GLN A 85 -13.47 0.25 -13.15
CA GLN A 85 -12.91 -0.85 -13.94
C GLN A 85 -11.57 -1.30 -13.37
N PHE A 86 -10.71 -0.35 -13.01
CA PHE A 86 -9.42 -0.71 -12.45
C PHE A 86 -9.58 -1.39 -11.10
N TYR A 87 -10.47 -0.87 -10.26
CA TYR A 87 -10.71 -1.48 -8.96
C TYR A 87 -11.22 -2.91 -9.10
N GLN A 88 -12.10 -3.16 -10.06
CA GLN A 88 -12.61 -4.51 -10.28
C GLN A 88 -11.51 -5.48 -10.67
N LEU A 89 -10.48 -5.00 -11.36
CA LEU A 89 -9.35 -5.85 -11.73
C LEU A 89 -8.50 -6.22 -10.53
N ILE A 90 -8.31 -5.31 -9.60
CA ILE A 90 -7.39 -5.55 -8.47
C ILE A 90 -8.08 -6.11 -7.24
N GLU A 91 -9.39 -5.92 -7.13
CA GLU A 91 -10.13 -6.31 -5.92
C GLU A 91 -9.89 -7.77 -5.51
N PRO A 92 -9.93 -8.74 -6.43
CA PRO A 92 -9.74 -10.14 -6.03
C PRO A 92 -8.35 -10.44 -5.48
N THR A 93 -7.37 -9.56 -5.72
CA THR A 93 -5.99 -9.78 -5.28
C THR A 93 -5.61 -8.92 -4.07
N LEU A 94 -6.54 -8.12 -3.53
CA LEU A 94 -6.21 -7.24 -2.42
C LEU A 94 -5.91 -8.04 -1.16
N VAL A 95 -4.84 -7.68 -0.48
CA VAL A 95 -4.46 -8.29 0.78
C VAL A 95 -4.20 -7.17 1.79
N ASP A 96 -4.82 -7.26 2.96
CA ASP A 96 -4.65 -6.23 3.98
C ASP A 96 -3.21 -6.24 4.49
N VAL A 97 -2.58 -5.08 4.52
CA VAL A 97 -1.18 -4.95 4.94
C VAL A 97 -1.00 -5.41 6.39
N PHE A 98 -1.98 -5.16 7.23
CA PHE A 98 -1.89 -5.47 8.66
C PHE A 98 -2.45 -6.82 9.03
N GLU A 99 -3.08 -7.49 8.09
CA GLU A 99 -3.60 -8.81 8.36
C GLU A 99 -2.46 -9.77 8.24
N ALA A 100 -1.83 -9.92 9.22
CA ALA A 100 -0.65 -10.55 9.19
C ALA A 100 -0.66 -11.91 9.12
N LYS A 101 -0.11 -12.51 8.76
CA LYS A 101 0.29 -13.79 9.16
C LYS A 101 -0.33 -14.83 8.46
#